data_a7ebfee6066f50046e99e9526fb5d3ed
#
_entry.id   a7ebfee6066f50046e99e9526fb5d3ed
#
_cell.length_a   1.000
_cell.length_b   1.000
_cell.length_c   1.000
_cell.angle_alpha   90.00
_cell.angle_beta   90.00
_cell.angle_gamma   90.00
#
_symmetry.space_group_name_H-M   'P 1'
#
loop_
_entity.id
_entity.type
_entity.pdbx_description
1 polymer ?
#
loop_
_entity_poly.entity_id
_entity_poly.type
_entity_poly.pdbx_seq_one_letter_code
_entity_poly.pdbx_strand_id
1 'polypeptide(L)'
;MICGTASAQSLKGLLQKATSNETVKSVVDNVTGTTGTADITGTWTYSGTAVKFESEGVLKNAAASVAATQVEKKLDEFAGKVGLKAGTFSFTFSANNSFSAKVLGKTFNGTYTLNKETHVLSIKFGNMFGGKAFTSTVSASTSQLDMLFSADKLLELIGNLTEKSEDATLKSIGTIAKQYNGMKLGLELKK
;
A
#
# COMPACT_ATOMS: atom_id res chain seq x y z
N MET A 1 50.11 -32.15 0.84
CA MET A 1 48.64 -32.25 0.80
C MET A 1 48.07 -31.34 1.86
N ILE A 2 47.55 -30.17 1.45
CA ILE A 2 46.89 -29.27 2.37
C ILE A 2 45.51 -28.98 1.75
N CYS A 3 44.46 -29.58 2.35
CA CYS A 3 43.07 -29.30 2.02
C CYS A 3 42.69 -27.97 2.65
N GLY A 4 42.45 -26.95 1.85
CA GLY A 4 41.84 -25.71 2.27
C GLY A 4 40.33 -25.85 2.37
N THR A 5 39.79 -25.83 3.56
CA THR A 5 38.35 -25.67 3.81
C THR A 5 37.98 -24.22 3.63
N ALA A 6 37.40 -23.88 2.47
CA ALA A 6 36.86 -22.55 2.20
C ALA A 6 35.61 -22.31 3.01
N SER A 7 35.66 -21.27 3.81
CA SER A 7 34.71 -20.89 4.83
C SER A 7 33.32 -20.52 4.31
N ALA A 8 32.32 -21.27 4.69
CA ALA A 8 30.91 -20.94 4.50
C ALA A 8 30.40 -19.80 5.42
N GLN A 9 31.31 -19.11 6.10
CA GLN A 9 30.96 -18.05 7.10
C GLN A 9 30.81 -16.66 6.50
N SER A 10 31.25 -16.43 5.26
CA SER A 10 31.23 -15.10 4.64
C SER A 10 29.84 -14.67 4.14
N LEU A 11 28.98 -15.63 3.77
CA LEU A 11 27.62 -15.33 3.27
C LEU A 11 26.65 -14.94 4.39
N LYS A 12 26.83 -15.50 5.59
CA LYS A 12 25.99 -15.18 6.75
C LYS A 12 26.23 -13.77 7.26
N GLY A 13 27.47 -13.26 7.19
CA GLY A 13 27.83 -11.90 7.59
C GLY A 13 27.34 -10.83 6.61
N LEU A 14 27.24 -11.16 5.32
CA LEU A 14 26.70 -10.24 4.30
C LEU A 14 25.17 -10.15 4.36
N LEU A 15 24.48 -11.26 4.67
CA LEU A 15 23.04 -11.23 4.89
C LEU A 15 22.66 -10.43 6.15
N GLN A 16 23.45 -10.52 7.25
CA GLN A 16 23.18 -9.78 8.46
C GLN A 16 23.40 -8.26 8.32
N LYS A 17 24.26 -7.84 7.40
CA LYS A 17 24.48 -6.41 7.12
C LYS A 17 23.44 -5.80 6.17
N ALA A 18 22.77 -6.63 5.37
CA ALA A 18 21.69 -6.22 4.48
C ALA A 18 20.34 -6.06 5.23
N THR A 19 20.18 -6.70 6.38
CA THR A 19 18.94 -6.67 7.18
C THR A 19 18.82 -5.48 8.14
N SER A 20 19.80 -4.58 8.18
CA SER A 20 19.77 -3.37 9.02
C SER A 20 19.20 -2.12 8.33
N ASN A 21 18.79 -2.21 7.07
CA ASN A 21 18.08 -1.15 6.40
C ASN A 21 16.58 -1.40 6.47
N GLU A 22 15.85 -0.56 7.19
CA GLU A 22 14.39 -0.68 7.37
C GLU A 22 13.63 -0.75 6.04
N THR A 23 14.18 -0.18 4.98
CA THR A 23 13.64 -0.23 3.61
C THR A 23 13.68 -1.64 3.01
N VAL A 24 14.67 -2.48 3.37
CA VAL A 24 14.76 -3.87 2.88
C VAL A 24 13.83 -4.79 3.67
N LYS A 25 13.55 -4.45 4.94
CA LYS A 25 12.65 -5.21 5.78
C LYS A 25 11.21 -5.18 5.27
N SER A 26 10.74 -4.03 4.79
CA SER A 26 9.41 -3.90 4.18
C SER A 26 9.25 -4.68 2.86
N VAL A 27 10.35 -4.90 2.13
CA VAL A 27 10.33 -5.68 0.88
C VAL A 27 10.35 -7.19 1.16
N VAL A 28 11.08 -7.65 2.17
CA VAL A 28 11.19 -9.09 2.50
C VAL A 28 9.95 -9.61 3.24
N ASP A 29 9.38 -8.83 4.14
CA ASP A 29 8.14 -9.20 4.85
C ASP A 29 6.92 -9.25 3.90
N ASN A 30 7.02 -8.63 2.73
CA ASN A 30 5.99 -8.67 1.69
C ASN A 30 6.10 -9.85 0.72
N VAL A 31 7.23 -10.56 0.67
CA VAL A 31 7.44 -11.74 -0.18
C VAL A 31 7.07 -13.03 0.57
N THR A 32 7.18 -13.04 1.89
CA THR A 32 6.76 -14.19 2.71
C THR A 32 5.31 -14.06 3.18
N GLY A 33 4.39 -13.85 2.22
CA GLY A 33 2.97 -13.66 2.43
C GLY A 33 2.36 -14.47 3.57
N THR A 34 2.24 -13.86 4.72
CA THR A 34 1.18 -14.25 5.65
C THR A 34 -0.11 -13.61 5.14
N THR A 35 -0.61 -14.11 4.02
CA THR A 35 -1.93 -13.76 3.49
C THR A 35 -3.01 -14.46 4.33
N GLY A 36 -3.05 -14.13 5.61
CA GLY A 36 -4.23 -14.38 6.40
C GLY A 36 -5.19 -13.23 6.12
N THR A 37 -6.38 -13.51 5.60
CA THR A 37 -7.50 -12.57 5.67
C THR A 37 -7.94 -12.50 7.12
N ALA A 38 -7.19 -11.75 7.92
CA ALA A 38 -7.65 -11.38 9.24
C ALA A 38 -8.95 -10.56 9.09
N ASP A 39 -9.77 -10.60 10.09
CA ASP A 39 -10.95 -9.74 10.15
C ASP A 39 -10.50 -8.27 10.08
N ILE A 40 -11.00 -7.53 9.07
CA ILE A 40 -10.70 -6.12 8.91
C ILE A 40 -11.56 -5.21 9.78
N THR A 41 -12.50 -5.76 10.56
CA THR A 41 -13.36 -4.94 11.43
C THR A 41 -12.54 -4.18 12.47
N GLY A 42 -12.98 -2.96 12.76
CA GLY A 42 -12.33 -2.04 13.69
C GLY A 42 -11.79 -0.80 13.00
N THR A 43 -11.04 0.00 13.75
CA THR A 43 -10.46 1.27 13.26
C THR A 43 -8.99 1.06 12.89
N TRP A 44 -8.67 1.48 11.70
CA TRP A 44 -7.35 1.41 11.09
C TRP A 44 -6.87 2.81 10.75
N THR A 45 -5.73 3.18 11.26
CA THR A 45 -5.17 4.52 11.12
C THR A 45 -4.02 4.51 10.12
N TYR A 46 -3.99 5.48 9.22
CA TYR A 46 -2.95 5.64 8.22
C TYR A 46 -1.57 5.76 8.86
N SER A 47 -0.64 4.93 8.41
CA SER A 47 0.75 4.92 8.85
C SER A 47 1.74 5.26 7.73
N GLY A 48 1.37 5.03 6.48
CA GLY A 48 2.24 5.29 5.35
C GLY A 48 1.63 4.88 4.00
N THR A 49 2.41 5.07 2.95
CA THR A 49 2.11 4.58 1.60
C THR A 49 2.89 3.30 1.31
N ALA A 50 2.39 2.49 0.39
CA ALA A 50 3.06 1.30 -0.09
C ALA A 50 3.02 1.24 -1.61
N VAL A 51 4.10 0.76 -2.24
CA VAL A 51 4.16 0.47 -3.67
C VAL A 51 4.56 -0.99 -3.84
N LYS A 52 3.71 -1.76 -4.52
CA LYS A 52 3.95 -3.19 -4.78
C LYS A 52 3.74 -3.52 -6.27
N PHE A 53 4.33 -4.62 -6.70
CA PHE A 53 4.10 -5.18 -8.03
C PHE A 53 3.35 -6.51 -7.92
N GLU A 54 2.43 -6.78 -8.86
CA GLU A 54 1.66 -8.04 -8.87
C GLU A 54 2.50 -9.28 -9.17
N SER A 55 3.66 -9.13 -9.82
CA SER A 55 4.53 -10.25 -10.15
C SER A 55 5.94 -10.07 -9.58
N GLU A 56 6.45 -11.13 -8.95
CA GLU A 56 7.83 -11.16 -8.44
C GLU A 56 8.89 -10.99 -9.55
N GLY A 57 8.55 -11.33 -10.80
CA GLY A 57 9.44 -11.17 -11.94
C GLY A 57 9.79 -9.70 -12.23
N VAL A 58 8.89 -8.79 -11.94
CA VAL A 58 9.11 -7.34 -12.14
C VAL A 58 10.02 -6.76 -11.05
N LEU A 59 9.93 -7.26 -9.81
CA LEU A 59 10.79 -6.82 -8.70
C LEU A 59 12.28 -7.19 -8.91
N LYS A 60 12.57 -8.19 -9.72
CA LYS A 60 13.96 -8.54 -10.11
C LYS A 60 14.59 -7.53 -11.06
N ASN A 61 13.79 -6.60 -11.61
CA ASN A 61 14.28 -5.54 -12.47
C ASN A 61 14.66 -4.32 -11.60
N ALA A 62 15.94 -3.96 -11.58
CA ALA A 62 16.45 -2.81 -10.84
C ALA A 62 15.71 -1.51 -11.19
N ALA A 63 15.30 -1.33 -12.46
CA ALA A 63 14.55 -0.15 -12.90
C ALA A 63 13.16 -0.06 -12.25
N ALA A 64 12.45 -1.20 -12.07
CA ALA A 64 11.16 -1.24 -11.39
C ALA A 64 11.28 -0.89 -9.90
N SER A 65 12.34 -1.36 -9.23
CA SER A 65 12.63 -1.01 -7.84
C SER A 65 12.88 0.49 -7.66
N VAL A 66 13.67 1.10 -8.56
CA VAL A 66 13.91 2.55 -8.54
C VAL A 66 12.60 3.33 -8.79
N ALA A 67 11.78 2.87 -9.75
CA ALA A 67 10.49 3.49 -10.02
C ALA A 67 9.54 3.41 -8.82
N ALA A 68 9.47 2.27 -8.14
CA ALA A 68 8.67 2.12 -6.91
C ALA A 68 9.08 3.14 -5.86
N THR A 69 10.37 3.27 -5.57
CA THR A 69 10.90 4.25 -4.62
C THR A 69 10.58 5.71 -5.03
N GLN A 70 10.63 6.01 -6.32
CA GLN A 70 10.26 7.36 -6.80
C GLN A 70 8.78 7.64 -6.63
N VAL A 71 7.91 6.66 -6.92
CA VAL A 71 6.46 6.79 -6.74
C VAL A 71 6.11 6.95 -5.28
N GLU A 72 6.71 6.13 -4.40
CA GLU A 72 6.52 6.22 -2.95
C GLU A 72 6.88 7.61 -2.41
N LYS A 73 8.07 8.13 -2.73
CA LYS A 73 8.47 9.49 -2.35
C LYS A 73 7.49 10.56 -2.84
N LYS A 74 7.01 10.46 -4.08
CA LYS A 74 6.04 11.41 -4.63
C LYS A 74 4.68 11.30 -3.94
N LEU A 75 4.25 10.10 -3.57
CA LEU A 75 3.02 9.92 -2.78
C LEU A 75 3.16 10.54 -1.39
N ASP A 76 4.30 10.36 -0.73
CA ASP A 76 4.59 10.95 0.57
C ASP A 76 4.67 12.49 0.50
N GLU A 77 5.31 13.02 -0.55
CA GLU A 77 5.34 14.47 -0.80
C GLU A 77 3.93 15.03 -0.99
N PHE A 78 3.10 14.35 -1.79
CA PHE A 78 1.70 14.75 -1.99
C PHE A 78 0.92 14.66 -0.68
N ALA A 79 1.05 13.54 0.04
CA ALA A 79 0.41 13.35 1.34
C ALA A 79 0.77 14.48 2.31
N GLY A 80 2.06 14.86 2.36
CA GLY A 80 2.53 16.00 3.15
C GLY A 80 1.90 17.32 2.74
N LYS A 81 1.79 17.61 1.42
CA LYS A 81 1.16 18.85 0.89
C LYS A 81 -0.31 18.99 1.27
N VAL A 82 -1.05 17.88 1.28
CA VAL A 82 -2.49 17.88 1.60
C VAL A 82 -2.77 17.64 3.08
N GLY A 83 -1.73 17.51 3.91
CA GLY A 83 -1.86 17.28 5.35
C GLY A 83 -2.22 15.84 5.74
N LEU A 84 -2.08 14.88 4.83
CA LEU A 84 -2.19 13.46 5.13
C LEU A 84 -0.89 12.99 5.77
N LYS A 85 -0.90 12.88 7.09
CA LYS A 85 0.21 12.37 7.90
C LYS A 85 -0.25 11.14 8.67
N ALA A 86 0.69 10.34 9.14
CA ALA A 86 0.36 9.24 10.04
C ALA A 86 -0.55 9.72 11.17
N GLY A 87 -1.66 9.03 11.38
CA GLY A 87 -2.67 9.38 12.38
C GLY A 87 -3.77 10.36 11.94
N THR A 88 -3.65 11.05 10.80
CA THR A 88 -4.65 12.04 10.35
C THR A 88 -5.78 11.47 9.48
N PHE A 89 -5.62 10.24 9.07
CA PHE A 89 -6.57 9.53 8.22
C PHE A 89 -6.88 8.16 8.83
N SER A 90 -8.14 7.77 8.86
CA SER A 90 -8.54 6.46 9.38
C SER A 90 -9.72 5.88 8.62
N PHE A 91 -9.75 4.55 8.53
CA PHE A 91 -10.93 3.76 8.17
C PHE A 91 -11.46 3.04 9.39
N THR A 92 -12.78 3.03 9.58
CA THR A 92 -13.45 2.17 10.54
C THR A 92 -14.39 1.24 9.78
N PHE A 93 -14.11 -0.06 9.80
CA PHE A 93 -14.94 -1.09 9.19
C PHE A 93 -15.81 -1.75 10.25
N SER A 94 -17.11 -1.81 10.01
CA SER A 94 -18.10 -2.40 10.93
C SER A 94 -18.56 -3.76 10.43
N ALA A 95 -18.94 -4.66 11.35
CA ALA A 95 -19.38 -6.01 11.02
C ALA A 95 -20.64 -6.08 10.13
N ASN A 96 -21.43 -5.01 10.06
CA ASN A 96 -22.60 -4.88 9.20
C ASN A 96 -22.27 -4.41 7.77
N ASN A 97 -21.02 -4.53 7.32
CA ASN A 97 -20.53 -4.08 6.02
C ASN A 97 -20.62 -2.56 5.77
N SER A 98 -20.81 -1.76 6.81
CA SER A 98 -20.65 -0.32 6.72
C SER A 98 -19.22 0.09 7.06
N PHE A 99 -18.74 1.21 6.49
CA PHE A 99 -17.49 1.82 6.89
C PHE A 99 -17.64 3.33 7.01
N SER A 100 -16.72 3.93 7.77
CA SER A 100 -16.45 5.35 7.74
C SER A 100 -14.98 5.62 7.49
N ALA A 101 -14.68 6.64 6.68
CA ALA A 101 -13.33 7.16 6.47
C ALA A 101 -13.26 8.58 7.02
N LYS A 102 -12.34 8.82 7.94
CA LYS A 102 -12.07 10.17 8.45
C LYS A 102 -10.80 10.71 7.81
N VAL A 103 -10.93 11.74 6.98
CA VAL A 103 -9.84 12.33 6.19
C VAL A 103 -9.84 13.83 6.39
N LEU A 104 -8.76 14.41 6.91
CA LEU A 104 -8.59 15.85 7.08
C LEU A 104 -9.77 16.52 7.82
N GLY A 105 -10.30 15.84 8.86
CA GLY A 105 -11.43 16.32 9.65
C GLY A 105 -12.82 16.09 9.03
N LYS A 106 -12.90 15.68 7.77
CA LYS A 106 -14.15 15.28 7.11
C LYS A 106 -14.42 13.79 7.34
N THR A 107 -15.68 13.42 7.51
CA THR A 107 -16.10 12.00 7.63
C THR A 107 -16.91 11.60 6.40
N PHE A 108 -16.48 10.50 5.78
CA PHE A 108 -17.12 9.90 4.63
C PHE A 108 -17.65 8.52 5.04
N ASN A 109 -18.93 8.28 4.80
CA ASN A 109 -19.57 7.01 5.13
C ASN A 109 -19.90 6.22 3.88
N GLY A 110 -19.94 4.90 4.02
CA GLY A 110 -20.27 4.03 2.92
C GLY A 110 -20.42 2.58 3.32
N THR A 111 -20.40 1.73 2.31
CA THR A 111 -20.47 0.28 2.47
C THR A 111 -19.24 -0.39 1.87
N TYR A 112 -18.90 -1.56 2.39
CA TYR A 112 -17.84 -2.36 1.83
C TYR A 112 -18.25 -3.82 1.65
N THR A 113 -17.56 -4.51 0.77
CA THR A 113 -17.61 -5.97 0.65
C THR A 113 -16.18 -6.50 0.62
N LEU A 114 -15.93 -7.57 1.34
CA LEU A 114 -14.64 -8.26 1.37
C LEU A 114 -14.82 -9.70 0.90
N ASN A 115 -14.18 -10.03 -0.22
CA ASN A 115 -14.04 -11.43 -0.62
C ASN A 115 -12.78 -11.99 0.05
N LYS A 116 -12.98 -12.91 1.00
CA LYS A 116 -11.91 -13.51 1.80
C LYS A 116 -11.04 -14.50 1.01
N GLU A 117 -11.55 -15.08 -0.07
CA GLU A 117 -10.80 -16.03 -0.91
C GLU A 117 -9.85 -15.30 -1.86
N THR A 118 -10.31 -14.20 -2.46
CA THR A 118 -9.53 -13.42 -3.42
C THR A 118 -8.82 -12.22 -2.77
N HIS A 119 -9.07 -11.96 -1.49
CA HIS A 119 -8.57 -10.82 -0.74
C HIS A 119 -8.95 -9.46 -1.37
N VAL A 120 -10.08 -9.43 -2.06
CA VAL A 120 -10.56 -8.22 -2.73
C VAL A 120 -11.54 -7.49 -1.84
N LEU A 121 -11.18 -6.26 -1.47
CA LEU A 121 -12.02 -5.30 -0.77
C LEU A 121 -12.59 -4.31 -1.78
N SER A 122 -13.90 -4.13 -1.79
CA SER A 122 -14.59 -3.10 -2.55
C SER A 122 -15.26 -2.13 -1.60
N ILE A 123 -14.94 -0.84 -1.71
CA ILE A 123 -15.52 0.24 -0.90
C ILE A 123 -16.35 1.17 -1.79
N LYS A 124 -17.52 1.58 -1.29
CA LYS A 124 -18.45 2.48 -1.98
C LYS A 124 -18.92 3.58 -1.02
N PHE A 125 -18.63 4.83 -1.36
CA PHE A 125 -18.96 6.00 -0.55
C PHE A 125 -20.40 6.50 -0.81
N GLY A 126 -21.38 5.65 -0.60
CA GLY A 126 -22.78 5.97 -0.89
C GLY A 126 -22.97 6.44 -2.34
N ASN A 127 -23.62 7.59 -2.53
CA ASN A 127 -23.78 8.22 -3.86
C ASN A 127 -22.63 9.17 -4.24
N MET A 128 -21.65 9.37 -3.36
CA MET A 128 -20.47 10.16 -3.67
C MET A 128 -19.67 9.50 -4.80
N PHE A 129 -18.91 10.32 -5.51
CA PHE A 129 -18.09 9.86 -6.64
C PHE A 129 -18.89 9.12 -7.72
N GLY A 130 -20.17 9.53 -7.93
CA GLY A 130 -21.07 8.89 -8.88
C GLY A 130 -21.49 7.48 -8.51
N GLY A 131 -21.42 7.12 -7.22
CA GLY A 131 -21.76 5.77 -6.73
C GLY A 131 -20.74 4.70 -7.14
N LYS A 132 -19.56 5.08 -7.61
CA LYS A 132 -18.48 4.15 -8.00
C LYS A 132 -17.95 3.38 -6.79
N ALA A 133 -17.57 2.14 -7.03
CA ALA A 133 -16.81 1.34 -6.06
C ALA A 133 -15.32 1.44 -6.35
N PHE A 134 -14.52 1.54 -5.29
CA PHE A 134 -13.06 1.46 -5.36
C PHE A 134 -12.63 0.08 -4.86
N THR A 135 -11.94 -0.65 -5.71
CA THR A 135 -11.52 -2.02 -5.44
C THR A 135 -10.04 -2.06 -5.13
N SER A 136 -9.68 -2.74 -4.04
CA SER A 136 -8.30 -2.96 -3.62
C SER A 136 -8.06 -4.43 -3.29
N THR A 137 -6.84 -4.89 -3.44
CA THR A 137 -6.38 -6.14 -2.82
C THR A 137 -5.92 -5.81 -1.40
N VAL A 138 -6.34 -6.59 -0.42
CA VAL A 138 -5.98 -6.35 0.98
C VAL A 138 -5.10 -7.47 1.54
N SER A 139 -4.17 -7.07 2.40
CA SER A 139 -3.42 -7.97 3.27
C SER A 139 -3.63 -7.47 4.71
N ALA A 140 -4.16 -8.31 5.58
CA ALA A 140 -4.47 -7.94 6.94
C ALA A 140 -3.82 -8.88 7.94
N SER A 141 -3.22 -8.30 8.97
CA SER A 141 -2.76 -8.96 10.20
C SER A 141 -3.56 -8.44 11.39
N THR A 142 -3.19 -8.83 12.59
CA THR A 142 -3.83 -8.33 13.82
C THR A 142 -3.64 -6.82 14.04
N SER A 143 -2.54 -6.25 13.53
CA SER A 143 -2.13 -4.86 13.78
C SER A 143 -1.91 -4.01 12.53
N GLN A 144 -1.87 -4.63 11.34
CA GLN A 144 -1.61 -3.94 10.07
C GLN A 144 -2.61 -4.37 9.00
N LEU A 145 -3.07 -3.40 8.22
CA LEU A 145 -3.91 -3.58 7.04
C LEU A 145 -3.31 -2.80 5.88
N ASP A 146 -2.88 -3.52 4.85
CA ASP A 146 -2.46 -2.93 3.58
C ASP A 146 -3.62 -2.97 2.59
N MET A 147 -3.94 -1.84 1.99
CA MET A 147 -4.94 -1.72 0.93
C MET A 147 -4.25 -1.32 -0.37
N LEU A 148 -4.14 -2.26 -1.32
CA LEU A 148 -3.42 -2.09 -2.58
C LEU A 148 -4.40 -1.90 -3.73
N PHE A 149 -4.34 -0.77 -4.38
CA PHE A 149 -5.16 -0.39 -5.53
C PHE A 149 -4.33 -0.44 -6.82
N SER A 150 -4.97 -0.54 -7.98
CA SER A 150 -4.32 -0.08 -9.20
C SER A 150 -3.98 1.41 -9.07
N ALA A 151 -2.89 1.83 -9.70
CA ALA A 151 -2.38 3.19 -9.50
C ALA A 151 -3.41 4.27 -9.83
N ASP A 152 -4.10 4.16 -10.98
CA ASP A 152 -5.15 5.07 -11.42
C ASP A 152 -6.32 5.14 -10.41
N LYS A 153 -6.72 4.00 -9.81
CA LYS A 153 -7.80 3.97 -8.84
C LYS A 153 -7.43 4.61 -7.49
N LEU A 154 -6.20 4.39 -7.02
CA LEU A 154 -5.76 5.08 -5.80
C LEU A 154 -5.64 6.58 -6.03
N LEU A 155 -5.08 7.00 -7.16
CA LEU A 155 -4.92 8.41 -7.48
C LEU A 155 -6.29 9.11 -7.65
N GLU A 156 -7.27 8.43 -8.27
CA GLU A 156 -8.66 8.91 -8.34
C GLU A 156 -9.26 9.06 -6.94
N LEU A 157 -9.10 8.04 -6.08
CA LEU A 157 -9.64 8.07 -4.71
C LEU A 157 -9.03 9.20 -3.87
N ILE A 158 -7.71 9.30 -3.85
CA ILE A 158 -7.01 10.34 -3.09
C ILE A 158 -7.36 11.72 -3.64
N GLY A 159 -7.34 11.90 -4.95
CA GLY A 159 -7.68 13.17 -5.60
C GLY A 159 -9.08 13.65 -5.22
N ASN A 160 -10.06 12.74 -5.21
CA ASN A 160 -11.43 13.04 -4.84
C ASN A 160 -11.58 13.35 -3.34
N LEU A 161 -10.95 12.55 -2.46
CA LEU A 161 -11.04 12.76 -1.01
C LEU A 161 -10.37 14.06 -0.55
N THR A 162 -9.34 14.50 -1.25
CA THR A 162 -8.59 15.72 -0.94
C THR A 162 -8.98 16.93 -1.79
N GLU A 163 -9.88 16.74 -2.76
CA GLU A 163 -10.26 17.75 -3.76
C GLU A 163 -9.07 18.25 -4.60
N LYS A 164 -8.08 17.36 -4.83
CA LYS A 164 -6.82 17.66 -5.54
C LYS A 164 -6.59 16.73 -6.76
N SER A 165 -7.65 16.30 -7.45
CA SER A 165 -7.57 15.40 -8.60
C SER A 165 -6.69 15.93 -9.75
N GLU A 166 -6.55 17.24 -9.87
CA GLU A 166 -5.75 17.91 -10.90
C GLU A 166 -4.29 18.22 -10.47
N ASP A 167 -3.86 17.75 -9.30
CA ASP A 167 -2.50 18.01 -8.81
C ASP A 167 -1.43 17.40 -9.74
N ALA A 168 -0.40 18.19 -10.05
CA ALA A 168 0.67 17.77 -10.95
C ALA A 168 1.49 16.58 -10.42
N THR A 169 1.59 16.46 -9.09
CA THR A 169 2.27 15.31 -8.45
C THR A 169 1.51 14.03 -8.69
N LEU A 170 0.17 14.03 -8.51
CA LEU A 170 -0.67 12.88 -8.80
C LEU A 170 -0.60 12.48 -10.28
N LYS A 171 -0.63 13.44 -11.20
CA LYS A 171 -0.45 13.19 -12.64
C LYS A 171 0.91 12.58 -12.96
N SER A 172 1.98 13.07 -12.33
CA SER A 172 3.33 12.52 -12.49
C SER A 172 3.43 11.07 -12.00
N ILE A 173 2.84 10.76 -10.85
CA ILE A 173 2.78 9.39 -10.31
C ILE A 173 2.05 8.47 -11.30
N GLY A 174 0.89 8.90 -11.81
CA GLY A 174 0.12 8.14 -12.80
C GLY A 174 0.93 7.85 -14.07
N THR A 175 1.74 8.81 -14.53
CA THR A 175 2.61 8.63 -15.71
C THR A 175 3.67 7.57 -15.45
N ILE A 176 4.34 7.60 -14.29
CA ILE A 176 5.34 6.58 -13.92
C ILE A 176 4.68 5.21 -13.79
N ALA A 177 3.56 5.12 -13.08
CA ALA A 177 2.87 3.86 -12.82
C ALA A 177 2.42 3.16 -14.10
N LYS A 178 1.99 3.91 -15.12
CA LYS A 178 1.60 3.36 -16.43
C LYS A 178 2.76 2.73 -17.21
N GLN A 179 4.00 3.09 -16.93
CA GLN A 179 5.18 2.50 -17.57
C GLN A 179 5.52 1.12 -17.00
N TYR A 180 4.96 0.79 -15.83
CA TYR A 180 5.24 -0.46 -15.13
C TYR A 180 3.96 -1.25 -14.90
N ASN A 181 3.68 -2.20 -15.79
CA ASN A 181 2.50 -3.06 -15.68
C ASN A 181 2.48 -3.81 -14.35
N GLY A 182 1.30 -3.82 -13.70
CA GLY A 182 1.12 -4.51 -12.41
C GLY A 182 1.62 -3.72 -11.20
N MET A 183 1.97 -2.43 -11.36
CA MET A 183 2.24 -1.57 -10.21
C MET A 183 0.95 -1.32 -9.45
N LYS A 184 0.96 -1.64 -8.15
CA LYS A 184 -0.09 -1.34 -7.18
C LYS A 184 0.39 -0.26 -6.23
N LEU A 185 -0.45 0.69 -5.97
CA LEU A 185 -0.23 1.74 -4.96
C LEU A 185 -1.12 1.45 -3.76
N GLY A 186 -0.59 1.62 -2.57
CA GLY A 186 -1.28 1.22 -1.36
C GLY A 186 -1.29 2.25 -0.25
N LEU A 187 -2.21 2.00 0.67
CA LEU A 187 -2.27 2.64 1.98
C LEU A 187 -1.90 1.59 3.01
N GLU A 188 -0.90 1.89 3.81
CA GLU A 188 -0.56 1.12 5.00
C GLU A 188 -1.32 1.71 6.19
N LEU A 189 -2.05 0.86 6.88
CA LEU A 189 -2.89 1.23 8.01
C LEU A 189 -2.53 0.38 9.22
N LYS A 190 -2.61 0.95 10.42
CA LYS A 190 -2.35 0.27 11.70
C LYS A 190 -3.51 0.45 12.67
N LYS A 191 -3.74 -0.56 13.53
CA LYS A 191 -4.60 -0.47 14.71
C LYS A 191 -3.92 0.26 15.83
#